data_5f5eee7600ab8b33c98d8b9fb753ef0f
#
_entry.id   5f5eee7600ab8b33c98d8b9fb753ef0f
#
_cell.length_a   1.000
_cell.length_b   1.000
_cell.length_c   1.000
_cell.angle_alpha   90.00
_cell.angle_beta   90.00
_cell.angle_gamma   90.00
#
_symmetry.space_group_name_H-M   'P 1'
#
loop_
_entity.id
_entity.type
_entity.pdbx_description
1 polymer ?
#
loop_
_entity_poly.entity_id
_entity_poly.type
_entity_poly.pdbx_seq_one_letter_code
_entity_poly.pdbx_strand_id
1 'polypeptide(L)'
;MLRPPLAAVAVLALLSSTNAAIVNDCPCRVLISVRDQKLVLLQNGTRVATYPVSTSKYGLGDAWGSLATPLGLLQVAEKIGDHAPFGAVFHNRRWTGEVLRPNTPGRDPIMTRIIWLRGLEAENAHAYRRCIYIHGTNEEKIIGRPASFGCIRMRSMDVTALYSQLPLGAIVEITQDHLPKASKVVTAPPASPLNTLAVAQPVLAASAGN
;
A
#
# COMPACT_ATOMS: atom_id res chain seq x y z
N MET A 1 -56.94 47.95 22.68
CA MET A 1 -55.44 47.87 22.83
C MET A 1 -55.02 46.50 22.45
N LEU A 2 -54.56 46.31 21.20
CA LEU A 2 -54.05 45.01 20.68
C LEU A 2 -52.53 45.00 20.83
N ARG A 3 -52.01 43.94 21.45
CA ARG A 3 -50.60 43.67 21.51
C ARG A 3 -50.17 42.87 20.23
N PRO A 4 -49.02 43.17 19.58
CA PRO A 4 -48.52 42.35 18.47
C PRO A 4 -47.82 41.06 18.96
N PRO A 5 -47.80 39.97 18.17
CA PRO A 5 -47.15 38.74 18.53
C PRO A 5 -45.61 38.83 18.34
N LEU A 6 -44.85 38.26 19.28
CA LEU A 6 -43.43 38.05 19.17
C LEU A 6 -43.12 37.01 18.08
N ALA A 7 -42.35 37.41 17.09
CA ALA A 7 -41.80 36.49 16.14
C ALA A 7 -40.58 35.80 16.74
N ALA A 8 -40.66 34.47 16.88
CA ALA A 8 -39.55 33.63 17.28
C ALA A 8 -38.60 33.43 16.07
N VAL A 9 -37.39 33.95 16.18
CA VAL A 9 -36.32 33.70 15.21
C VAL A 9 -35.68 32.36 15.56
N ALA A 10 -35.93 31.34 14.74
CA ALA A 10 -35.27 30.06 14.85
C ALA A 10 -33.86 30.17 14.20
N VAL A 11 -32.83 30.13 15.03
CA VAL A 11 -31.44 30.01 14.57
C VAL A 11 -31.17 28.58 14.21
N LEU A 12 -31.15 28.30 12.91
CA LEU A 12 -30.76 26.98 12.37
C LEU A 12 -29.23 26.85 12.44
N ALA A 13 -28.72 26.14 13.43
CA ALA A 13 -27.31 25.81 13.52
C ALA A 13 -26.96 24.76 12.48
N LEU A 14 -26.29 25.15 11.39
CA LEU A 14 -25.67 24.24 10.42
C LEU A 14 -24.48 23.55 11.08
N LEU A 15 -24.67 22.30 11.49
CA LEU A 15 -23.61 21.39 11.87
C LEU A 15 -22.83 21.01 10.61
N SER A 16 -21.76 21.73 10.33
CA SER A 16 -20.79 21.35 9.33
C SER A 16 -20.07 20.09 9.82
N SER A 17 -20.51 18.93 9.35
CA SER A 17 -19.77 17.68 9.51
C SER A 17 -18.48 17.79 8.69
N THR A 18 -17.38 18.16 9.35
CA THR A 18 -16.06 18.01 8.77
C THR A 18 -15.78 16.51 8.68
N ASN A 19 -15.99 15.93 7.49
CA ASN A 19 -15.40 14.65 7.14
C ASN A 19 -13.88 14.85 7.14
N ALA A 20 -13.26 14.70 8.32
CA ALA A 20 -11.82 14.45 8.39
C ALA A 20 -11.60 13.14 7.66
N ALA A 21 -11.07 13.20 6.43
CA ALA A 21 -10.52 12.03 5.77
C ALA A 21 -9.56 11.40 6.78
N ILE A 22 -9.87 10.19 7.22
CA ILE A 22 -8.95 9.39 8.03
C ILE A 22 -7.79 9.11 7.08
N VAL A 23 -6.77 9.97 7.12
CA VAL A 23 -5.45 9.66 6.60
C VAL A 23 -5.05 8.46 7.45
N ASN A 24 -5.09 7.27 6.86
CA ASN A 24 -4.56 6.07 7.49
C ASN A 24 -3.07 6.35 7.72
N ASP A 25 -2.78 6.87 8.89
CA ASP A 25 -1.42 7.02 9.42
C ASP A 25 -0.94 5.62 9.81
N CYS A 26 -0.86 4.75 8.77
CA CYS A 26 -0.33 3.42 8.94
C CYS A 26 1.17 3.57 9.13
N PRO A 27 1.71 3.35 10.33
CA PRO A 27 3.12 3.58 10.63
C PRO A 27 4.05 2.65 9.84
N CYS A 28 3.48 1.68 9.11
CA CYS A 28 4.21 0.68 8.35
C CYS A 28 4.17 0.98 6.85
N ARG A 29 5.34 1.00 6.23
CA ARG A 29 5.51 1.13 4.77
C ARG A 29 6.53 0.12 4.29
N VAL A 30 6.33 -0.39 3.09
CA VAL A 30 7.27 -1.27 2.39
C VAL A 30 7.85 -0.53 1.19
N LEU A 31 9.16 -0.63 1.00
CA LEU A 31 9.86 -0.17 -0.19
C LEU A 31 10.57 -1.36 -0.85
N ILE A 32 10.26 -1.61 -2.13
CA ILE A 32 10.82 -2.70 -2.92
C ILE A 32 11.65 -2.12 -4.06
N SER A 33 12.94 -2.41 -4.06
CA SER A 33 13.82 -2.11 -5.19
C SER A 33 13.91 -3.29 -6.13
N VAL A 34 13.45 -3.11 -7.36
CA VAL A 34 13.62 -4.11 -8.40
C VAL A 34 15.09 -4.26 -8.77
N ARG A 35 15.85 -3.18 -8.76
CA ARG A 35 17.28 -3.19 -9.05
C ARG A 35 18.09 -3.98 -8.03
N ASP A 36 17.78 -3.77 -6.73
CA ASP A 36 18.51 -4.42 -5.64
C ASP A 36 17.96 -5.82 -5.33
N GLN A 37 16.79 -6.18 -5.86
CA GLN A 37 16.02 -7.37 -5.49
C GLN A 37 15.87 -7.50 -3.98
N LYS A 38 15.50 -6.39 -3.34
CA LYS A 38 15.33 -6.27 -1.89
C LYS A 38 14.06 -5.52 -1.54
N LEU A 39 13.50 -5.91 -0.41
CA LEU A 39 12.38 -5.28 0.26
C LEU A 39 12.84 -4.74 1.61
N VAL A 40 12.47 -3.49 1.90
CA VAL A 40 12.67 -2.85 3.21
C VAL A 40 11.32 -2.63 3.86
N LEU A 41 11.19 -3.03 5.12
CA LEU A 41 10.08 -2.65 5.98
C LEU A 41 10.48 -1.42 6.80
N LEU A 42 9.64 -0.40 6.71
CA LEU A 42 9.77 0.83 7.48
C LEU A 42 8.65 0.90 8.52
N GLN A 43 8.98 1.25 9.75
CA GLN A 43 8.02 1.59 10.80
C GLN A 43 8.35 2.98 11.31
N ASN A 44 7.38 3.89 11.29
CA ASN A 44 7.57 5.30 11.65
C ASN A 44 8.78 5.94 10.92
N GLY A 45 8.94 5.63 9.62
CA GLY A 45 10.06 6.10 8.81
C GLY A 45 11.41 5.41 9.09
N THR A 46 11.50 4.56 10.10
CA THR A 46 12.73 3.84 10.45
C THR A 46 12.74 2.45 9.78
N ARG A 47 13.88 2.08 9.20
CA ARG A 47 14.09 0.75 8.64
C ARG A 47 14.22 -0.28 9.77
N VAL A 48 13.25 -1.21 9.83
CA VAL A 48 13.21 -2.27 10.86
C VAL A 48 13.62 -3.64 10.31
N ALA A 49 13.46 -3.86 9.01
CA ALA A 49 13.89 -5.12 8.38
C ALA A 49 14.26 -4.90 6.90
N THR A 50 15.08 -5.80 6.39
CA THR A 50 15.42 -5.89 4.95
C THR A 50 15.43 -7.35 4.55
N TYR A 51 14.72 -7.67 3.49
CA TYR A 51 14.57 -9.03 2.96
C TYR A 51 14.99 -9.09 1.51
N PRO A 52 15.69 -10.16 1.07
CA PRO A 52 15.86 -10.43 -0.34
C PRO A 52 14.52 -10.86 -0.94
N VAL A 53 14.25 -10.44 -2.17
CA VAL A 53 13.03 -10.79 -2.92
C VAL A 53 13.37 -11.21 -4.34
N SER A 54 12.39 -11.75 -5.06
CA SER A 54 12.47 -11.93 -6.51
C SER A 54 11.27 -11.30 -7.18
N THR A 55 11.51 -10.36 -8.09
CA THR A 55 10.51 -9.76 -8.96
C THR A 55 10.47 -10.49 -10.31
N SER A 56 9.67 -9.99 -11.26
CA SER A 56 9.49 -10.62 -12.56
C SER A 56 10.76 -10.70 -13.38
N LYS A 57 10.99 -11.86 -14.02
CA LYS A 57 11.99 -12.03 -15.07
C LYS A 57 11.56 -11.47 -16.43
N TYR A 58 10.30 -11.10 -16.59
CA TYR A 58 9.71 -10.54 -17.81
C TYR A 58 9.68 -9.01 -17.83
N GLY A 59 10.33 -8.36 -16.84
CA GLY A 59 10.43 -6.91 -16.77
C GLY A 59 9.36 -6.26 -15.92
N LEU A 60 9.07 -4.99 -16.23
CA LEU A 60 8.27 -4.08 -15.43
C LEU A 60 7.04 -3.59 -16.20
N GLY A 61 5.92 -3.41 -15.52
CA GLY A 61 4.70 -2.89 -16.10
C GLY A 61 3.44 -3.55 -15.57
N ASP A 62 2.28 -3.02 -15.97
CA ASP A 62 0.97 -3.46 -15.49
C ASP A 62 0.00 -3.85 -16.62
N ALA A 63 0.48 -4.02 -17.86
CA ALA A 63 -0.35 -4.49 -18.96
C ALA A 63 -0.90 -5.90 -18.70
N TRP A 64 -2.11 -6.18 -19.16
CA TRP A 64 -2.71 -7.51 -19.07
C TRP A 64 -1.84 -8.56 -19.75
N GLY A 65 -1.62 -9.70 -19.07
CA GLY A 65 -0.86 -10.83 -19.62
C GLY A 65 0.65 -10.61 -19.71
N SER A 66 1.17 -9.45 -19.33
CA SER A 66 2.59 -9.11 -19.45
C SER A 66 3.51 -9.94 -18.55
N LEU A 67 2.98 -10.57 -17.51
CA LEU A 67 3.77 -11.25 -16.48
C LEU A 67 4.84 -10.35 -15.80
N ALA A 68 4.77 -9.04 -16.02
CA ALA A 68 5.69 -8.04 -15.51
C ALA A 68 5.30 -7.60 -14.08
N THR A 69 6.26 -7.13 -13.30
CA THR A 69 6.01 -6.53 -11.99
C THR A 69 5.60 -5.07 -12.16
N PRO A 70 4.46 -4.61 -11.60
CA PRO A 70 4.08 -3.20 -11.64
C PRO A 70 4.99 -2.36 -10.76
N LEU A 71 5.17 -1.09 -11.13
CA LEU A 71 5.88 -0.08 -10.35
C LEU A 71 4.91 0.87 -9.65
N GLY A 72 5.47 1.74 -8.80
CA GLY A 72 4.74 2.84 -8.16
C GLY A 72 4.13 2.46 -6.81
N LEU A 73 3.11 3.21 -6.41
CA LEU A 73 2.45 3.05 -5.12
C LEU A 73 1.31 2.03 -5.20
N LEU A 74 1.38 1.05 -4.32
CA LEU A 74 0.34 0.05 -4.10
C LEU A 74 -0.03 0.06 -2.62
N GLN A 75 -1.11 -0.65 -2.27
CA GLN A 75 -1.47 -0.90 -0.88
C GLN A 75 -1.75 -2.38 -0.65
N VAL A 76 -1.60 -2.82 0.59
CA VAL A 76 -2.03 -4.14 1.04
C VAL A 76 -3.56 -4.17 1.06
N ALA A 77 -4.16 -4.86 0.09
CA ALA A 77 -5.60 -4.99 -0.03
C ALA A 77 -6.16 -6.15 0.79
N GLU A 78 -5.46 -7.28 0.74
CA GLU A 78 -5.87 -8.49 1.46
C GLU A 78 -4.65 -9.26 1.97
N LYS A 79 -4.87 -10.03 3.03
CA LYS A 79 -3.89 -10.93 3.64
C LYS A 79 -4.53 -12.32 3.78
N ILE A 80 -3.84 -13.36 3.29
CA ILE A 80 -4.38 -14.72 3.25
C ILE A 80 -3.36 -15.68 3.84
N GLY A 81 -3.83 -16.55 4.74
CA GLY A 81 -3.01 -17.59 5.34
C GLY A 81 -2.70 -17.37 6.83
N ASP A 82 -3.51 -16.58 7.58
CA ASP A 82 -3.29 -16.30 9.02
C ASP A 82 -2.99 -17.54 9.85
N HIS A 83 -3.75 -18.63 9.61
CA HIS A 83 -3.63 -19.87 10.37
C HIS A 83 -3.03 -21.02 9.54
N ALA A 84 -2.59 -20.74 8.32
CA ALA A 84 -1.98 -21.76 7.48
C ALA A 84 -0.59 -22.16 8.03
N PRO A 85 -0.23 -23.43 7.98
CA PRO A 85 1.08 -23.88 8.41
C PRO A 85 2.19 -23.28 7.53
N PHE A 86 3.41 -23.25 8.05
CA PHE A 86 4.60 -22.92 7.26
C PHE A 86 4.73 -23.90 6.08
N GLY A 87 4.92 -23.38 4.88
CA GLY A 87 4.96 -24.21 3.67
C GLY A 87 3.59 -24.58 3.09
N ALA A 88 2.48 -24.07 3.64
CA ALA A 88 1.15 -24.29 3.08
C ALA A 88 1.10 -23.87 1.61
N VAL A 89 0.58 -24.72 0.74
CA VAL A 89 0.43 -24.48 -0.69
C VAL A 89 -0.93 -23.87 -0.97
N PHE A 90 -0.94 -22.78 -1.74
CA PHE A 90 -2.18 -22.10 -2.14
C PHE A 90 -2.45 -22.26 -3.63
N HIS A 91 -3.72 -22.55 -3.95
CA HIS A 91 -4.26 -22.48 -5.30
C HIS A 91 -5.52 -21.63 -5.28
N ASN A 92 -5.64 -20.66 -6.22
CA ASN A 92 -6.75 -19.70 -6.24
C ASN A 92 -6.99 -19.04 -4.86
N ARG A 93 -5.92 -18.70 -4.16
CA ARG A 93 -5.93 -18.05 -2.83
C ARG A 93 -6.53 -18.89 -1.70
N ARG A 94 -6.70 -20.18 -1.91
CA ARG A 94 -7.16 -21.13 -0.89
C ARG A 94 -6.06 -22.13 -0.59
N TRP A 95 -5.89 -22.45 0.69
CA TRP A 95 -5.00 -23.51 1.09
C TRP A 95 -5.51 -24.86 0.54
N THR A 96 -4.63 -25.60 -0.11
CA THR A 96 -4.96 -26.90 -0.74
C THR A 96 -4.96 -28.09 0.21
N GLY A 97 -4.52 -27.89 1.47
CA GLY A 97 -4.23 -28.96 2.40
C GLY A 97 -2.78 -29.48 2.31
N GLU A 98 -2.08 -29.17 1.23
CA GLU A 98 -0.69 -29.56 1.02
C GLU A 98 0.27 -28.63 1.76
N VAL A 99 1.38 -29.21 2.24
CA VAL A 99 2.51 -28.48 2.85
C VAL A 99 3.79 -28.95 2.19
N LEU A 100 4.55 -28.01 1.61
CA LEU A 100 5.85 -28.28 1.00
C LEU A 100 6.98 -27.68 1.84
N ARG A 101 8.10 -28.39 1.89
CA ARG A 101 9.35 -27.82 2.39
C ARG A 101 9.97 -26.96 1.30
N PRO A 102 10.58 -25.81 1.64
CA PRO A 102 11.30 -25.00 0.67
C PRO A 102 12.37 -25.81 -0.09
N ASN A 103 12.51 -25.50 -1.37
CA ASN A 103 13.42 -26.17 -2.31
C ASN A 103 13.10 -27.66 -2.58
N THR A 104 11.87 -28.10 -2.34
CA THR A 104 11.40 -29.41 -2.82
C THR A 104 11.41 -29.41 -4.36
N PRO A 105 12.00 -30.41 -5.03
CA PRO A 105 12.02 -30.47 -6.49
C PRO A 105 10.62 -30.51 -7.10
N GLY A 106 10.47 -29.91 -8.28
CA GLY A 106 9.22 -29.95 -9.05
C GLY A 106 8.65 -28.56 -9.35
N ARG A 107 7.43 -28.28 -8.88
CA ARG A 107 6.71 -27.02 -9.14
C ARG A 107 7.04 -25.94 -8.13
N ASP A 108 6.78 -24.69 -8.50
CA ASP A 108 6.88 -23.52 -7.62
C ASP A 108 5.51 -22.89 -7.39
N PRO A 109 4.73 -23.43 -6.43
CA PRO A 109 3.44 -22.86 -6.07
C PRO A 109 3.59 -21.62 -5.20
N ILE A 110 2.49 -20.88 -5.05
CA ILE A 110 2.36 -19.86 -4.01
C ILE A 110 2.31 -20.54 -2.65
N MET A 111 3.18 -20.13 -1.73
CA MET A 111 3.35 -20.82 -0.44
C MET A 111 3.26 -19.88 0.76
N THR A 112 2.96 -20.44 1.90
CA THR A 112 3.12 -19.91 3.26
C THR A 112 2.17 -18.76 3.59
N ARG A 113 2.24 -17.65 2.87
CA ARG A 113 1.39 -16.44 3.06
C ARG A 113 1.20 -15.74 1.73
N ILE A 114 0.07 -15.03 1.62
CA ILE A 114 -0.23 -14.14 0.51
C ILE A 114 -0.54 -12.76 1.06
N ILE A 115 0.17 -11.74 0.61
CA ILE A 115 -0.13 -10.33 0.79
C ILE A 115 -0.55 -9.81 -0.59
N TRP A 116 -1.84 -9.52 -0.79
CA TRP A 116 -2.38 -9.14 -2.08
C TRP A 116 -2.36 -7.63 -2.24
N LEU A 117 -1.79 -7.16 -3.34
CA LEU A 117 -1.56 -5.74 -3.59
C LEU A 117 -2.61 -5.15 -4.53
N ARG A 118 -3.03 -3.92 -4.25
CA ARG A 118 -3.86 -3.08 -5.12
C ARG A 118 -3.09 -1.85 -5.52
N GLY A 119 -3.06 -1.52 -6.81
CA GLY A 119 -2.48 -0.29 -7.31
C GLY A 119 -3.25 0.94 -6.86
N LEU A 120 -2.53 2.02 -6.62
CA LEU A 120 -3.06 3.33 -6.24
C LEU A 120 -2.91 4.38 -7.34
N GLU A 121 -2.24 4.03 -8.43
CA GLU A 121 -1.92 4.88 -9.57
C GLU A 121 -2.45 4.29 -10.87
N ALA A 122 -2.60 5.13 -11.92
CA ALA A 122 -3.07 4.67 -13.22
C ALA A 122 -2.16 3.60 -13.83
N GLU A 123 -0.84 3.74 -13.61
CA GLU A 123 0.21 2.88 -14.14
C GLU A 123 0.25 1.49 -13.50
N ASN A 124 -0.48 1.29 -12.39
CA ASN A 124 -0.55 0.00 -11.68
C ASN A 124 -1.99 -0.41 -11.31
N ALA A 125 -2.98 0.20 -11.96
CA ALA A 125 -4.40 0.00 -11.67
C ALA A 125 -4.89 -1.45 -11.84
N HIS A 126 -4.20 -2.26 -12.67
CA HIS A 126 -4.55 -3.66 -12.90
C HIS A 126 -3.94 -4.62 -11.88
N ALA A 127 -2.99 -4.18 -11.04
CA ALA A 127 -2.22 -5.04 -10.14
C ALA A 127 -3.08 -6.00 -9.32
N TYR A 128 -4.19 -5.51 -8.74
CA TYR A 128 -5.11 -6.33 -7.95
C TYR A 128 -5.76 -7.44 -8.82
N ARG A 129 -6.31 -7.08 -9.97
CA ARG A 129 -6.99 -8.02 -10.87
C ARG A 129 -6.02 -8.97 -11.56
N ARG A 130 -4.75 -8.57 -11.74
CA ARG A 130 -3.65 -9.40 -12.21
C ARG A 130 -3.08 -10.31 -11.13
N CYS A 131 -3.61 -10.27 -9.91
CA CYS A 131 -3.17 -11.10 -8.80
C CYS A 131 -1.69 -10.86 -8.44
N ILE A 132 -1.28 -9.60 -8.33
CA ILE A 132 0.06 -9.26 -7.86
C ILE A 132 0.14 -9.43 -6.34
N TYR A 133 0.98 -10.37 -5.91
CA TYR A 133 1.17 -10.75 -4.50
C TYR A 133 2.61 -10.55 -4.04
N ILE A 134 2.77 -10.37 -2.73
CA ILE A 134 3.99 -10.75 -2.02
C ILE A 134 3.69 -12.10 -1.37
N HIS A 135 4.50 -13.14 -1.67
CA HIS A 135 4.22 -14.49 -1.20
C HIS A 135 5.47 -15.35 -1.02
N GLY A 136 5.35 -16.43 -0.27
CA GLY A 136 6.40 -17.43 -0.16
C GLY A 136 6.54 -18.27 -1.43
N THR A 137 7.73 -18.77 -1.68
CA THR A 137 8.08 -19.60 -2.84
C THR A 137 8.74 -20.90 -2.43
N ASN A 138 8.59 -21.93 -3.26
CA ASN A 138 9.36 -23.16 -3.14
C ASN A 138 10.83 -22.96 -3.60
N GLU A 139 11.09 -22.01 -4.49
CA GLU A 139 12.40 -21.77 -5.09
C GLU A 139 13.23 -20.77 -4.28
N GLU A 140 13.44 -21.01 -2.99
CA GLU A 140 14.15 -20.08 -2.10
C GLU A 140 15.63 -19.86 -2.48
N LYS A 141 16.26 -20.82 -3.18
CA LYS A 141 17.65 -20.74 -3.62
C LYS A 141 17.90 -19.65 -4.66
N ILE A 142 16.86 -19.23 -5.39
CA ILE A 142 16.98 -18.22 -6.45
C ILE A 142 16.51 -16.84 -5.99
N ILE A 143 16.05 -16.69 -4.75
CA ILE A 143 15.69 -15.39 -4.18
C ILE A 143 16.89 -14.44 -4.26
N GLY A 144 16.64 -13.19 -4.63
CA GLY A 144 17.66 -12.16 -4.90
C GLY A 144 17.94 -11.95 -6.37
N ARG A 145 17.22 -12.63 -7.27
CA ARG A 145 17.28 -12.47 -8.73
C ARG A 145 15.89 -12.35 -9.32
N PRO A 146 15.70 -11.63 -10.45
CA PRO A 146 14.44 -11.65 -11.19
C PRO A 146 14.10 -13.08 -11.62
N ALA A 147 12.99 -13.62 -11.12
CA ALA A 147 12.60 -15.01 -11.35
C ALA A 147 11.10 -15.25 -11.39
N SER A 148 10.29 -14.29 -10.95
CA SER A 148 8.84 -14.45 -10.87
C SER A 148 8.12 -14.21 -12.22
N PHE A 149 6.80 -14.33 -12.18
CA PHE A 149 5.88 -14.04 -13.28
C PHE A 149 4.98 -12.84 -12.96
N GLY A 150 5.52 -11.84 -12.25
CA GLY A 150 4.83 -10.61 -11.88
C GLY A 150 4.78 -10.36 -10.38
N CYS A 151 4.57 -11.38 -9.58
CA CYS A 151 4.54 -11.31 -8.13
C CYS A 151 5.93 -11.04 -7.50
N ILE A 152 5.92 -10.70 -6.23
CA ILE A 152 7.13 -10.53 -5.41
C ILE A 152 7.29 -11.78 -4.56
N ARG A 153 8.30 -12.59 -4.86
CA ARG A 153 8.59 -13.83 -4.13
C ARG A 153 9.52 -13.56 -2.96
N MET A 154 9.27 -14.22 -1.84
CA MET A 154 10.09 -14.19 -0.63
C MET A 154 10.34 -15.60 -0.12
N ARG A 155 11.36 -15.75 0.72
CA ARG A 155 11.51 -16.98 1.51
C ARG A 155 10.33 -17.13 2.47
N SER A 156 9.95 -18.34 2.76
CA SER A 156 8.80 -18.63 3.64
C SER A 156 8.93 -18.01 5.04
N MET A 157 10.14 -18.01 5.62
CA MET A 157 10.40 -17.34 6.90
C MET A 157 10.23 -15.82 6.79
N ASP A 158 10.76 -15.23 5.71
CA ASP A 158 10.75 -13.79 5.51
C ASP A 158 9.32 -13.25 5.28
N VAL A 159 8.54 -13.95 4.44
CA VAL A 159 7.14 -13.55 4.21
C VAL A 159 6.28 -13.71 5.46
N THR A 160 6.56 -14.71 6.31
CA THR A 160 5.85 -14.88 7.59
C THR A 160 6.15 -13.71 8.53
N ALA A 161 7.42 -13.31 8.65
CA ALA A 161 7.83 -12.18 9.46
C ALA A 161 7.26 -10.85 8.94
N LEU A 162 7.27 -10.63 7.62
CA LEU A 162 6.64 -9.46 7.01
C LEU A 162 5.13 -9.44 7.23
N TYR A 163 4.47 -10.56 6.99
CA TYR A 163 3.02 -10.73 7.12
C TYR A 163 2.52 -10.36 8.51
N SER A 164 3.20 -10.77 9.57
CA SER A 164 2.80 -10.48 10.95
C SER A 164 2.87 -8.99 11.30
N GLN A 165 3.75 -8.23 10.64
CA GLN A 165 4.00 -6.82 10.93
C GLN A 165 3.26 -5.85 10.01
N LEU A 166 2.83 -6.31 8.83
CA LEU A 166 2.26 -5.45 7.80
C LEU A 166 0.72 -5.45 7.89
N PRO A 167 0.08 -4.34 8.28
CA PRO A 167 -1.38 -4.26 8.36
C PRO A 167 -2.03 -4.11 6.98
N LEU A 168 -3.34 -4.32 6.91
CA LEU A 168 -4.15 -3.91 5.76
C LEU A 168 -4.04 -2.41 5.54
N GLY A 169 -4.05 -1.97 4.30
CA GLY A 169 -3.89 -0.58 3.91
C GLY A 169 -2.45 -0.06 3.94
N ALA A 170 -1.47 -0.84 4.43
CA ALA A 170 -0.07 -0.44 4.41
C ALA A 170 0.40 -0.14 2.97
N ILE A 171 1.17 0.93 2.82
CA ILE A 171 1.71 1.34 1.52
C ILE A 171 2.90 0.48 1.14
N VAL A 172 2.90 0.02 -0.10
CA VAL A 172 3.96 -0.73 -0.75
C VAL A 172 4.40 0.05 -1.99
N GLU A 173 5.60 0.57 -1.96
CA GLU A 173 6.21 1.23 -3.12
C GLU A 173 7.17 0.27 -3.84
N ILE A 174 6.99 0.12 -5.14
CA ILE A 174 7.89 -0.68 -6.00
C ILE A 174 8.61 0.26 -6.96
N THR A 175 9.93 0.30 -6.87
CA THR A 175 10.77 1.22 -7.66
C THR A 175 11.88 0.49 -8.42
N GLN A 176 12.37 1.12 -9.50
CA GLN A 176 13.59 0.69 -10.21
C GLN A 176 14.86 1.19 -9.53
N ASP A 177 14.76 2.18 -8.66
CA ASP A 177 15.91 2.80 -8.02
C ASP A 177 16.53 1.91 -6.95
N HIS A 178 17.76 2.20 -6.59
CA HIS A 178 18.40 1.58 -5.44
C HIS A 178 17.68 1.98 -4.14
N LEU A 179 17.64 1.06 -3.19
CA LEU A 179 17.17 1.37 -1.86
C LEU A 179 17.99 2.50 -1.23
N PRO A 180 17.36 3.44 -0.51
CA PRO A 180 18.07 4.49 0.21
C PRO A 180 19.10 3.87 1.16
N LYS A 181 20.29 4.46 1.24
CA LYS A 181 21.28 4.10 2.28
C LYS A 181 20.65 4.34 3.65
N ALA A 182 21.00 3.53 4.64
CA ALA A 182 20.36 3.49 5.98
C ALA A 182 20.24 4.86 6.69
N SER A 183 21.07 5.85 6.31
CA SER A 183 21.11 7.19 6.94
C SER A 183 20.15 8.23 6.35
N LYS A 184 19.36 7.92 5.34
CA LYS A 184 18.47 8.89 4.64
C LYS A 184 17.11 8.30 4.32
N VAL A 185 16.37 7.88 5.33
CA VAL A 185 14.93 7.76 5.15
C VAL A 185 14.33 9.11 5.49
N VAL A 186 14.22 9.96 4.48
CA VAL A 186 13.50 11.22 4.59
C VAL A 186 12.02 10.86 4.68
N THR A 187 11.41 11.16 5.82
CA THR A 187 9.96 11.24 5.91
C THR A 187 9.50 12.23 4.85
N ALA A 188 8.54 11.83 3.99
CA ALA A 188 7.91 12.79 3.10
C ALA A 188 7.42 13.97 3.94
N PRO A 189 7.66 15.24 3.50
CA PRO A 189 7.16 16.38 4.26
C PRO A 189 5.63 16.25 4.39
N PRO A 190 5.07 16.63 5.55
CA PRO A 190 3.63 16.67 5.70
C PRO A 190 3.08 17.53 4.57
N ALA A 191 2.00 17.08 3.92
CA ALA A 191 1.33 17.84 2.89
C ALA A 191 1.08 19.26 3.42
N SER A 192 1.61 20.26 2.72
CA SER A 192 1.41 21.66 3.09
C SER A 192 -0.09 21.92 3.20
N PRO A 193 -0.55 22.61 4.26
CA PRO A 193 -1.95 22.97 4.36
C PRO A 193 -2.29 23.85 3.15
N LEU A 194 -3.33 23.47 2.41
CA LEU A 194 -3.89 24.23 1.32
C LEU A 194 -4.10 25.66 1.81
N ASN A 195 -3.42 26.61 1.14
CA ASN A 195 -3.57 28.04 1.33
C ASN A 195 -5.05 28.39 1.37
N THR A 196 -5.52 28.83 2.53
CA THR A 196 -6.85 29.40 2.71
C THR A 196 -6.93 30.62 1.81
N LEU A 197 -7.69 30.53 0.73
CA LEU A 197 -8.03 31.66 -0.12
C LEU A 197 -8.65 32.76 0.77
N ALA A 198 -7.95 33.90 0.86
CA ALA A 198 -8.44 35.11 1.50
C ALA A 198 -9.76 35.50 0.84
N VAL A 199 -10.85 35.38 1.59
CA VAL A 199 -12.14 35.93 1.20
C VAL A 199 -12.02 37.46 1.24
N ALA A 200 -12.01 38.09 0.08
CA ALA A 200 -12.07 39.54 -0.05
C ALA A 200 -13.41 40.04 0.55
N GLN A 201 -13.31 40.89 1.57
CA GLN A 201 -14.46 41.58 2.13
C GLN A 201 -14.98 42.62 1.11
N PRO A 202 -16.30 42.71 0.92
CA PRO A 202 -16.85 43.78 0.11
C PRO A 202 -16.71 45.13 0.85
N VAL A 203 -16.06 46.10 0.19
CA VAL A 203 -15.97 47.48 0.64
C VAL A 203 -17.36 48.10 0.48
N LEU A 204 -18.00 48.46 1.60
CA LEU A 204 -19.20 49.30 1.60
C LEU A 204 -18.82 50.70 1.20
N ALA A 205 -19.23 51.13 0.02
CA ALA A 205 -19.12 52.53 -0.43
C ALA A 205 -20.17 53.36 0.34
N ALA A 206 -19.71 54.27 1.18
CA ALA A 206 -20.55 55.30 1.79
C ALA A 206 -20.93 56.33 0.72
N SER A 207 -22.21 56.43 0.39
CA SER A 207 -22.77 57.51 -0.42
C SER A 207 -23.01 58.69 0.53
N ALA A 208 -22.23 59.77 0.34
CA ALA A 208 -22.52 61.07 0.93
C ALA A 208 -23.53 61.79 0.03
N GLY A 209 -24.63 62.22 0.63
CA GLY A 209 -25.64 62.99 -0.04
C GLY A 209 -25.27 64.45 -0.18
N ASN A 210 -25.85 65.05 -1.18
CA ASN A 210 -26.25 66.45 -1.19
C ASN A 210 -27.55 66.56 -1.96
#